data_4ef289bcfcb3049ed0476a9cc5839b95
#
_entry.id   4ef289bcfcb3049ed0476a9cc5839b95
#
_cell.length_a   1.000
_cell.length_b   1.000
_cell.length_c   1.000
_cell.angle_alpha   90.00
_cell.angle_beta   90.00
_cell.angle_gamma   90.00
#
_symmetry.space_group_name_H-M   'P 1'
#
loop_
_entity.id
_entity.type
_entity.pdbx_description
1 polymer ?
#
loop_
_entity_poly.entity_id
_entity_poly.type
_entity_poly.pdbx_seq_one_letter_code
_entity_poly.pdbx_strand_id
1 'polypeptide(L)'
;MNNFPACFSALILTITIACPVAVSQEQKPVDIGSRRELFVDQFLIEKLDKAWLQQGTPRDEGIALKFDKPWEGLFCGYVTIIQDGAVIRAYYRGSPKAGADGNSNESYCCAESKDGKIWTKPELTGFDHEGVKTNRVLANAAPITHNFCPFIDKKPGVPASERYKAIGGTMTSGLIALKSADGLKWEKIRSEPIISKAMVPFPYMFDSQNVPFWSEAENKYLCYFRVFKDGIRRIVRSESDDFINWTKPVLMEYTSGNNKSPIEHLYTNQTSPYFRAPHHYVAISARFMPNRRVLNDEQAKAIKVDPGYFKDTSDAIMMSTRPVEGKAHASIYDRTFLEGFVRGGVGAQNWVSRTNYPALNIIQTGPAEMSFYVNQDYAQPTSHLRRYSLRLDGLGSLHANYQGGEMTSKPFIFNGNALSINFSTSAAGGVLFELQDTTGKAIPGFELKDCQEQIGNEIDRIVTWKKGADLGMLAGKPIKLRVSLHDADLYSFKFHKP
;
A
#
# COMPACT_ATOMS: atom_id res chain seq x y z
N MET A 1 43.62 -81.12 -19.49
CA MET A 1 42.61 -81.99 -18.97
C MET A 1 42.53 -81.71 -17.49
N ASN A 2 41.74 -81.05 -16.97
CA ASN A 2 41.24 -80.81 -15.63
C ASN A 2 40.65 -79.37 -15.52
N ASN A 3 39.35 -79.28 -15.63
CA ASN A 3 38.58 -78.09 -15.38
C ASN A 3 38.39 -77.96 -13.87
N PHE A 4 38.71 -76.77 -13.33
CA PHE A 4 38.24 -76.32 -12.00
C PHE A 4 37.19 -75.21 -12.18
N PRO A 5 36.01 -75.24 -11.53
CA PRO A 5 35.08 -74.16 -11.54
C PRO A 5 35.42 -73.16 -10.42
N ALA A 6 35.53 -71.89 -10.79
CA ALA A 6 35.68 -70.77 -9.85
C ALA A 6 34.31 -70.43 -9.23
N CYS A 7 34.19 -70.53 -7.88
CA CYS A 7 33.10 -70.02 -7.11
C CYS A 7 33.25 -68.50 -6.98
N PHE A 8 32.31 -67.73 -7.56
CA PHE A 8 32.11 -66.28 -7.26
C PHE A 8 31.17 -66.12 -6.08
N SER A 9 31.69 -65.71 -4.94
CA SER A 9 30.88 -65.27 -3.81
C SER A 9 30.47 -63.79 -4.03
N ALA A 10 29.18 -63.55 -4.28
CA ALA A 10 28.63 -62.19 -4.36
C ALA A 10 28.39 -61.62 -2.94
N LEU A 11 29.15 -60.60 -2.62
CA LEU A 11 28.96 -59.82 -1.37
C LEU A 11 27.84 -58.78 -1.60
N ILE A 12 26.68 -59.03 -1.00
CA ILE A 12 25.55 -58.06 -1.03
C ILE A 12 25.81 -56.99 0.02
N LEU A 13 26.20 -55.79 -0.43
CA LEU A 13 26.37 -54.64 0.43
C LEU A 13 25.00 -53.94 0.59
N THR A 14 24.37 -54.13 1.74
CA THR A 14 23.14 -53.45 2.10
C THR A 14 23.43 -51.99 2.52
N ILE A 15 23.19 -51.03 1.61
CA ILE A 15 23.26 -49.61 1.91
C ILE A 15 21.93 -49.20 2.60
N THR A 16 21.96 -49.02 3.91
CA THR A 16 20.89 -48.37 4.66
C THR A 16 20.91 -46.85 4.38
N ILE A 17 20.01 -46.38 3.52
CA ILE A 17 19.79 -44.94 3.33
C ILE A 17 19.03 -44.43 4.56
N ALA A 18 19.74 -43.78 5.48
CA ALA A 18 19.11 -43.00 6.53
C ALA A 18 18.51 -41.76 5.89
N CYS A 19 17.19 -41.72 5.75
CA CYS A 19 16.46 -40.49 5.42
C CYS A 19 16.73 -39.47 6.54
N PRO A 20 17.27 -38.29 6.25
CA PRO A 20 17.37 -37.24 7.25
C PRO A 20 15.94 -36.83 7.67
N VAL A 21 15.61 -37.08 8.93
CA VAL A 21 14.41 -36.47 9.54
C VAL A 21 14.66 -34.97 9.52
N ALA A 22 13.95 -34.26 8.66
CA ALA A 22 13.92 -32.82 8.67
C ALA A 22 13.36 -32.37 10.03
N VAL A 23 14.23 -31.96 10.93
CA VAL A 23 13.83 -31.23 12.14
C VAL A 23 13.22 -29.92 11.65
N SER A 24 11.90 -29.83 11.67
CA SER A 24 11.21 -28.57 11.42
C SER A 24 11.71 -27.59 12.47
N GLN A 25 12.43 -26.55 12.06
CA GLN A 25 12.70 -25.43 12.97
C GLN A 25 11.34 -24.92 13.48
N GLU A 26 11.14 -25.00 14.78
CA GLU A 26 9.96 -24.45 15.44
C GLU A 26 9.89 -22.95 15.07
N GLN A 27 8.91 -22.58 14.26
CA GLN A 27 8.71 -21.17 13.90
C GLN A 27 8.32 -20.39 15.15
N LYS A 28 9.12 -19.39 15.53
CA LYS A 28 8.78 -18.48 16.63
C LYS A 28 7.40 -17.88 16.36
N PRO A 29 6.45 -17.97 17.31
CA PRO A 29 5.12 -17.40 17.14
C PRO A 29 5.20 -15.89 16.89
N VAL A 30 4.36 -15.39 15.98
CA VAL A 30 4.27 -13.96 15.67
C VAL A 30 3.40 -13.28 16.72
N ASP A 31 3.91 -12.25 17.40
CA ASP A 31 3.06 -11.43 18.27
C ASP A 31 2.26 -10.43 17.45
N ILE A 32 0.95 -10.67 17.33
CA ILE A 32 0.03 -9.74 16.66
C ILE A 32 -0.66 -8.79 17.66
N GLY A 33 -0.50 -9.01 18.97
CA GLY A 33 -1.14 -8.20 20.00
C GLY A 33 -2.65 -8.09 19.81
N SER A 34 -3.16 -6.85 19.80
CA SER A 34 -4.56 -6.54 19.47
C SER A 34 -4.69 -5.83 18.11
N ARG A 35 -3.71 -6.03 17.22
CA ARG A 35 -3.71 -5.41 15.89
C ARG A 35 -4.71 -6.10 14.95
N ARG A 36 -5.19 -5.35 13.96
CA ARG A 36 -6.00 -5.89 12.87
C ARG A 36 -5.09 -6.47 11.80
N GLU A 37 -5.31 -7.71 11.40
CA GLU A 37 -4.59 -8.36 10.32
C GLU A 37 -5.44 -8.40 9.05
N LEU A 38 -4.82 -8.06 7.91
CA LEU A 38 -5.43 -8.00 6.58
C LEU A 38 -4.96 -9.19 5.75
N PHE A 39 -5.75 -9.57 4.76
CA PHE A 39 -5.40 -10.60 3.78
C PHE A 39 -4.82 -9.98 2.49
N VAL A 40 -3.80 -9.16 2.65
CA VAL A 40 -3.07 -8.51 1.54
C VAL A 40 -1.71 -9.15 1.28
N ASP A 41 -1.28 -10.07 2.14
CA ASP A 41 -0.04 -10.85 2.05
C ASP A 41 -0.21 -12.24 2.68
N GLN A 42 0.79 -13.09 2.54
CA GLN A 42 0.81 -14.44 3.12
C GLN A 42 1.53 -14.52 4.48
N PHE A 43 1.76 -13.38 5.14
CA PHE A 43 2.60 -13.32 6.33
C PHE A 43 2.19 -14.29 7.43
N LEU A 44 0.89 -14.30 7.78
CA LEU A 44 0.34 -15.21 8.80
C LEU A 44 -0.16 -16.55 8.24
N ILE A 45 -0.17 -16.75 6.95
CA ILE A 45 -0.72 -17.97 6.34
C ILE A 45 0.33 -19.08 6.36
N GLU A 46 -0.02 -20.24 6.93
CA GLU A 46 0.76 -21.46 6.88
C GLU A 46 0.28 -22.37 5.73
N LYS A 47 -1.04 -22.52 5.62
CA LYS A 47 -1.63 -23.41 4.62
C LYS A 47 -2.93 -22.83 4.07
N LEU A 48 -3.13 -23.00 2.77
CA LEU A 48 -4.41 -22.82 2.06
C LEU A 48 -4.82 -24.14 1.43
N ASP A 49 -6.09 -24.48 1.54
CA ASP A 49 -6.69 -25.65 0.89
C ASP A 49 -8.01 -25.23 0.22
N LYS A 50 -8.04 -25.19 -1.11
CA LYS A 50 -9.18 -24.71 -1.94
C LYS A 50 -9.66 -23.28 -1.61
N ALA A 51 -8.93 -22.55 -0.78
CA ALA A 51 -9.07 -21.12 -0.53
C ALA A 51 -7.88 -20.39 -1.12
N TRP A 52 -8.04 -19.11 -1.44
CA TRP A 52 -6.96 -18.28 -1.97
C TRP A 52 -7.11 -16.84 -1.54
N LEU A 53 -6.03 -16.07 -1.65
CA LEU A 53 -6.11 -14.62 -1.52
C LEU A 53 -6.62 -14.01 -2.83
N GLN A 54 -7.67 -13.22 -2.72
CA GLN A 54 -8.32 -12.56 -3.85
C GLN A 54 -8.13 -11.04 -3.74
N GLN A 55 -7.66 -10.42 -4.84
CA GLN A 55 -7.53 -8.98 -4.91
C GLN A 55 -8.91 -8.31 -4.87
N GLY A 56 -9.03 -7.24 -4.07
CA GLY A 56 -10.23 -6.41 -4.06
C GLY A 56 -10.46 -5.74 -5.41
N THR A 57 -11.72 -5.55 -5.78
CA THR A 57 -12.12 -4.88 -7.02
C THR A 57 -12.62 -3.47 -6.69
N PRO A 58 -11.82 -2.43 -7.00
CA PRO A 58 -12.25 -1.04 -6.77
C PRO A 58 -13.46 -0.68 -7.63
N ARG A 59 -14.45 -0.04 -7.00
CA ARG A 59 -15.59 0.52 -7.69
C ARG A 59 -15.28 1.94 -8.15
N ASP A 60 -15.51 2.23 -9.42
CA ASP A 60 -15.39 3.57 -9.99
C ASP A 60 -16.55 4.46 -9.51
N GLU A 61 -16.21 5.54 -8.82
CA GLU A 61 -17.17 6.52 -8.26
C GLU A 61 -17.23 7.82 -9.07
N GLY A 62 -16.50 7.88 -10.19
CA GLY A 62 -16.49 9.04 -11.06
C GLY A 62 -15.47 10.11 -10.67
N ILE A 63 -15.57 11.25 -11.34
CA ILE A 63 -14.68 12.40 -11.15
C ILE A 63 -14.96 13.05 -9.80
N ALA A 64 -13.93 13.11 -8.94
CA ALA A 64 -14.00 13.78 -7.65
C ALA A 64 -13.56 15.25 -7.72
N LEU A 65 -12.48 15.54 -8.47
CA LEU A 65 -11.92 16.89 -8.56
C LEU A 65 -11.38 17.13 -9.99
N LYS A 66 -11.83 18.19 -10.64
CA LYS A 66 -11.27 18.65 -11.92
C LYS A 66 -10.13 19.62 -11.68
N PHE A 67 -9.10 19.54 -12.53
CA PHE A 67 -7.98 20.49 -12.51
C PHE A 67 -8.22 21.57 -13.58
N ASP A 68 -9.14 22.48 -13.28
CA ASP A 68 -9.71 23.42 -14.24
C ASP A 68 -9.32 24.88 -14.01
N LYS A 69 -8.44 25.17 -13.07
CA LYS A 69 -7.94 26.52 -12.85
C LYS A 69 -6.70 26.82 -13.71
N PRO A 70 -6.49 28.08 -14.14
CA PRO A 70 -5.34 28.44 -14.98
C PRO A 70 -3.97 28.05 -14.42
N TRP A 71 -3.81 28.04 -13.09
CA TRP A 71 -2.57 27.66 -12.41
C TRP A 71 -2.45 26.15 -12.14
N GLU A 72 -3.48 25.37 -12.38
CA GLU A 72 -3.47 23.91 -12.27
C GLU A 72 -2.99 23.28 -13.57
N GLY A 73 -3.83 23.22 -14.58
CA GLY A 73 -3.48 22.82 -15.96
C GLY A 73 -3.39 21.32 -16.20
N LEU A 74 -2.88 20.98 -17.40
CA LEU A 74 -2.89 19.61 -17.95
C LEU A 74 -1.97 18.64 -17.22
N PHE A 75 -0.94 19.16 -16.56
CA PHE A 75 0.13 18.35 -15.95
C PHE A 75 0.00 18.29 -14.43
N CYS A 76 -1.21 18.48 -13.90
CA CYS A 76 -1.53 18.22 -12.49
C CYS A 76 -1.25 16.78 -12.12
N GLY A 77 -0.81 16.54 -10.89
CA GLY A 77 -0.56 15.19 -10.40
C GLY A 77 0.10 15.17 -9.03
N TYR A 78 0.64 13.99 -8.66
CA TYR A 78 1.31 13.76 -7.39
C TYR A 78 0.47 14.20 -6.19
N VAL A 79 -0.75 13.65 -6.14
CA VAL A 79 -1.77 14.00 -5.16
C VAL A 79 -1.49 13.31 -3.84
N THR A 80 -1.61 14.04 -2.74
CA THR A 80 -1.62 13.51 -1.37
C THR A 80 -2.95 13.83 -0.70
N ILE A 81 -3.64 12.81 -0.19
CA ILE A 81 -4.88 12.97 0.57
C ILE A 81 -4.58 12.89 2.05
N ILE A 82 -4.98 13.90 2.81
CA ILE A 82 -4.77 13.96 4.26
C ILE A 82 -6.11 14.20 4.94
N GLN A 83 -6.49 13.30 5.84
CA GLN A 83 -7.62 13.52 6.75
C GLN A 83 -7.11 14.15 8.05
N ASP A 84 -7.60 15.32 8.35
CA ASP A 84 -7.30 16.08 9.55
C ASP A 84 -8.59 16.42 10.32
N GLY A 85 -8.94 15.53 11.25
CA GLY A 85 -10.21 15.62 11.95
C GLY A 85 -11.40 15.58 10.98
N ALA A 86 -12.20 16.67 10.98
CA ALA A 86 -13.38 16.79 10.12
C ALA A 86 -13.06 17.29 8.70
N VAL A 87 -11.82 17.67 8.41
CA VAL A 87 -11.41 18.18 7.09
C VAL A 87 -10.52 17.18 6.40
N ILE A 88 -10.82 16.90 5.15
CA ILE A 88 -9.98 16.11 4.25
C ILE A 88 -9.40 17.06 3.22
N ARG A 89 -8.07 17.01 3.03
CA ARG A 89 -7.36 17.84 2.06
C ARG A 89 -6.72 16.99 0.98
N ALA A 90 -6.85 17.42 -0.27
CA ALA A 90 -6.09 16.96 -1.39
C ALA A 90 -5.02 17.99 -1.73
N TYR A 91 -3.76 17.67 -1.57
CA TYR A 91 -2.64 18.48 -2.03
C TYR A 91 -2.15 17.93 -3.35
N TYR A 92 -1.95 18.79 -4.35
CA TYR A 92 -1.56 18.35 -5.69
C TYR A 92 -0.72 19.40 -6.42
N ARG A 93 0.17 18.92 -7.27
CA ARG A 93 0.99 19.78 -8.10
C ARG A 93 0.11 20.44 -9.17
N GLY A 94 0.13 21.76 -9.25
CA GLY A 94 -0.32 22.54 -10.38
C GLY A 94 0.83 22.77 -11.36
N SER A 95 0.62 22.44 -12.62
CA SER A 95 1.60 22.64 -13.70
C SER A 95 0.86 22.90 -15.02
N PRO A 96 0.64 24.18 -15.39
CA PRO A 96 -0.10 24.54 -16.59
C PRO A 96 0.59 24.14 -17.90
N LYS A 97 1.93 24.09 -17.88
CA LYS A 97 2.77 23.79 -19.05
C LYS A 97 3.77 22.71 -18.72
N ALA A 98 4.05 21.84 -19.69
CA ALA A 98 5.18 20.94 -19.58
C ALA A 98 6.49 21.71 -19.41
N GLY A 99 7.43 21.18 -18.65
CA GLY A 99 8.71 21.81 -18.41
C GLY A 99 9.70 20.89 -17.70
N ALA A 100 10.88 21.41 -17.42
CA ALA A 100 11.86 20.71 -16.62
C ALA A 100 11.37 20.56 -15.17
N ASP A 101 11.84 19.53 -14.49
CA ASP A 101 11.53 19.26 -13.10
C ASP A 101 11.90 20.45 -12.20
N GLY A 102 10.97 20.86 -11.35
CA GLY A 102 11.18 21.98 -10.43
C GLY A 102 11.29 23.35 -11.12
N ASN A 103 10.63 23.53 -12.25
CA ASN A 103 10.58 24.82 -12.94
C ASN A 103 9.66 25.83 -12.20
N SER A 104 9.77 27.11 -12.56
CA SER A 104 9.03 28.21 -11.90
C SER A 104 7.52 28.18 -12.11
N ASN A 105 6.99 27.39 -13.07
CA ASN A 105 5.56 27.26 -13.32
C ASN A 105 4.90 26.26 -12.37
N GLU A 106 5.67 25.44 -11.66
CA GLU A 106 5.13 24.50 -10.70
C GLU A 106 4.65 25.20 -9.43
N SER A 107 3.48 24.83 -8.99
CA SER A 107 2.91 25.21 -7.70
C SER A 107 2.30 24.00 -7.02
N TYR A 108 1.97 24.14 -5.73
CA TYR A 108 1.15 23.14 -5.04
C TYR A 108 -0.17 23.76 -4.63
N CYS A 109 -1.24 23.08 -4.98
CA CYS A 109 -2.62 23.47 -4.76
C CYS A 109 -3.24 22.60 -3.67
N CYS A 110 -4.34 23.08 -3.10
CA CYS A 110 -5.14 22.37 -2.11
C CYS A 110 -6.61 22.40 -2.50
N ALA A 111 -7.30 21.28 -2.30
CA ALA A 111 -8.76 21.20 -2.28
C ALA A 111 -9.21 20.58 -0.95
N GLU A 112 -10.40 20.95 -0.48
CA GLU A 112 -10.93 20.51 0.81
C GLU A 112 -12.27 19.78 0.61
N SER A 113 -12.51 18.80 1.49
CA SER A 113 -13.73 18.01 1.56
C SER A 113 -14.07 17.67 3.00
N LYS A 114 -15.37 17.44 3.28
CA LYS A 114 -15.84 16.92 4.58
C LYS A 114 -16.06 15.40 4.56
N ASP A 115 -16.24 14.83 3.39
CA ASP A 115 -16.64 13.43 3.21
C ASP A 115 -15.76 12.63 2.24
N GLY A 116 -14.75 13.29 1.63
CA GLY A 116 -13.92 12.71 0.59
C GLY A 116 -14.61 12.49 -0.76
N LYS A 117 -15.86 12.95 -0.90
CA LYS A 117 -16.68 12.76 -2.12
C LYS A 117 -16.87 14.06 -2.88
N ILE A 118 -17.21 15.12 -2.16
CA ILE A 118 -17.43 16.46 -2.71
C ILE A 118 -16.26 17.35 -2.30
N TRP A 119 -15.61 17.96 -3.29
CA TRP A 119 -14.40 18.75 -3.10
C TRP A 119 -14.62 20.21 -3.48
N THR A 120 -14.05 21.11 -2.72
CA THR A 120 -14.04 22.56 -2.98
C THR A 120 -12.59 23.06 -3.00
N LYS A 121 -12.34 24.11 -3.77
CA LYS A 121 -11.04 24.78 -3.84
C LYS A 121 -11.11 26.06 -2.99
N PRO A 122 -10.45 26.11 -1.82
CA PRO A 122 -10.50 27.29 -0.96
C PRO A 122 -9.78 28.46 -1.61
N GLU A 123 -10.27 29.67 -1.37
CA GLU A 123 -9.58 30.91 -1.73
C GLU A 123 -8.58 31.26 -0.62
N LEU A 124 -7.31 30.98 -0.86
CA LEU A 124 -6.23 31.23 0.08
C LEU A 124 -5.55 32.56 -0.20
N THR A 125 -4.98 33.14 0.84
CA THR A 125 -4.13 34.34 0.73
C THR A 125 -2.66 33.95 0.57
N GLY A 126 -1.93 34.74 -0.21
CA GLY A 126 -0.46 34.60 -0.32
C GLY A 126 0.06 34.24 -1.71
N PHE A 127 -0.76 33.65 -2.57
CA PHE A 127 -0.35 33.30 -3.93
C PHE A 127 -1.45 33.63 -4.94
N ASP A 128 -1.68 34.91 -5.18
CA ASP A 128 -2.69 35.36 -6.15
C ASP A 128 -2.23 35.11 -7.59
N HIS A 129 -3.17 34.97 -8.50
CA HIS A 129 -2.95 34.84 -9.93
C HIS A 129 -3.76 35.92 -10.65
N GLU A 130 -3.07 36.87 -11.27
CA GLU A 130 -3.70 38.02 -11.97
C GLU A 130 -4.75 38.74 -11.10
N GLY A 131 -4.44 38.91 -9.81
CA GLY A 131 -5.33 39.59 -8.86
C GLY A 131 -6.45 38.70 -8.27
N VAL A 132 -6.53 37.42 -8.65
CA VAL A 132 -7.50 36.45 -8.14
C VAL A 132 -6.86 35.58 -7.06
N LYS A 133 -7.54 35.43 -5.92
CA LYS A 133 -7.13 34.48 -4.88
C LYS A 133 -7.13 33.06 -5.41
N THR A 134 -6.14 32.28 -5.04
CA THR A 134 -5.97 30.90 -5.52
C THR A 134 -6.05 29.91 -4.39
N ASN A 135 -6.14 28.61 -4.73
CA ASN A 135 -6.02 27.51 -3.79
C ASN A 135 -4.56 27.01 -3.66
N ARG A 136 -3.57 27.82 -4.00
CA ARG A 136 -2.15 27.45 -3.91
C ARG A 136 -1.64 27.58 -2.48
N VAL A 137 -1.01 26.53 -1.98
CA VAL A 137 -0.36 26.50 -0.65
C VAL A 137 1.16 26.70 -0.75
N LEU A 138 1.72 26.52 -1.95
CA LEU A 138 3.14 26.75 -2.22
C LEU A 138 3.31 27.16 -3.69
N ALA A 139 3.93 28.30 -3.92
CA ALA A 139 4.29 28.79 -5.26
C ALA A 139 5.54 29.66 -5.17
N ASN A 140 6.16 29.97 -6.33
CA ASN A 140 7.39 30.78 -6.41
C ASN A 140 8.53 30.22 -5.54
N ALA A 141 8.53 28.92 -5.30
CA ALA A 141 9.47 28.22 -4.42
C ALA A 141 10.22 27.09 -5.16
N ALA A 142 10.41 27.24 -6.46
CA ALA A 142 11.21 26.30 -7.25
C ALA A 142 12.62 26.15 -6.66
N PRO A 143 13.20 24.95 -6.59
CA PRO A 143 12.65 23.66 -7.06
C PRO A 143 11.83 22.91 -5.99
N ILE A 144 11.51 23.49 -4.84
CA ILE A 144 10.86 22.81 -3.71
C ILE A 144 9.41 22.46 -4.03
N THR A 145 8.78 23.20 -4.94
CA THR A 145 7.45 22.88 -5.49
C THR A 145 7.43 21.56 -6.25
N HIS A 146 8.60 21.04 -6.66
CA HIS A 146 8.64 19.76 -7.37
C HIS A 146 8.35 18.61 -6.42
N ASN A 147 7.28 17.87 -6.72
CA ASN A 147 6.87 16.67 -6.00
C ASN A 147 6.74 16.85 -4.48
N PHE A 148 6.34 18.05 -4.05
CA PHE A 148 6.07 18.36 -2.66
C PHE A 148 5.06 17.34 -2.07
N CYS A 149 5.44 16.70 -0.97
CA CYS A 149 4.66 15.63 -0.35
C CYS A 149 4.45 15.88 1.15
N PRO A 150 3.30 16.43 1.54
CA PRO A 150 2.97 16.70 2.93
C PRO A 150 2.43 15.46 3.66
N PHE A 151 2.59 15.44 4.98
CA PHE A 151 1.96 14.46 5.89
C PHE A 151 1.71 15.09 7.26
N ILE A 152 0.81 14.50 8.06
CA ILE A 152 0.65 14.82 9.48
C ILE A 152 1.69 14.01 10.26
N ASP A 153 2.51 14.71 11.03
CA ASP A 153 3.50 14.07 11.88
C ASP A 153 2.87 13.54 13.16
N LYS A 154 2.79 12.23 13.27
CA LYS A 154 2.24 11.52 14.42
C LYS A 154 3.29 11.11 15.46
N LYS A 155 4.54 11.54 15.30
CA LYS A 155 5.58 11.28 16.29
C LYS A 155 5.20 11.90 17.63
N PRO A 156 5.29 11.18 18.76
CA PRO A 156 5.03 11.75 20.07
C PRO A 156 5.92 12.95 20.36
N GLY A 157 5.32 14.02 20.92
CA GLY A 157 6.06 15.21 21.33
C GLY A 157 6.34 16.24 20.22
N VAL A 158 5.80 16.06 19.02
CA VAL A 158 5.92 17.06 17.94
C VAL A 158 5.20 18.35 18.34
N PRO A 159 5.87 19.53 18.25
CA PRO A 159 5.23 20.81 18.52
C PRO A 159 4.05 21.09 17.57
N ALA A 160 3.01 21.76 18.05
CA ALA A 160 1.84 22.13 17.23
C ALA A 160 2.24 22.95 15.99
N SER A 161 3.28 23.78 16.09
CA SER A 161 3.83 24.55 14.97
C SER A 161 4.46 23.70 13.85
N GLU A 162 4.75 22.40 14.13
CA GLU A 162 5.36 21.46 13.20
C GLU A 162 4.45 20.24 12.95
N ARG A 163 3.17 20.36 13.28
CA ARG A 163 2.19 19.27 13.17
C ARG A 163 2.11 18.67 11.77
N TYR A 164 2.35 19.48 10.75
CA TYR A 164 2.53 19.01 9.39
C TYR A 164 4.00 19.13 9.01
N LYS A 165 4.48 18.12 8.29
CA LYS A 165 5.79 18.14 7.65
C LYS A 165 5.65 17.79 6.18
N ALA A 166 6.62 18.20 5.38
CA ALA A 166 6.68 17.88 3.97
C ALA A 166 8.12 17.81 3.48
N ILE A 167 8.30 17.17 2.33
CA ILE A 167 9.53 17.25 1.56
C ILE A 167 9.20 17.62 0.13
N GLY A 168 10.15 18.32 -0.53
CA GLY A 168 10.06 18.66 -1.94
C GLY A 168 11.45 18.97 -2.51
N GLY A 169 11.59 18.88 -3.82
CA GLY A 169 12.86 19.13 -4.50
C GLY A 169 13.13 18.20 -5.66
N THR A 170 14.30 18.35 -6.24
CA THR A 170 14.76 17.63 -7.44
C THR A 170 16.07 16.89 -7.17
N MET A 171 16.57 16.16 -8.16
CA MET A 171 17.88 15.53 -8.09
C MET A 171 19.00 16.56 -7.85
N THR A 172 18.87 17.78 -8.38
CA THR A 172 19.89 18.84 -8.24
C THR A 172 19.86 19.49 -6.87
N SER A 173 18.66 19.81 -6.35
CA SER A 173 18.51 20.45 -5.04
C SER A 173 18.62 19.48 -3.87
N GLY A 174 18.41 18.18 -4.09
CA GLY A 174 18.07 17.26 -3.03
C GLY A 174 16.66 17.50 -2.49
N LEU A 175 16.27 16.79 -1.46
CA LEU A 175 14.96 16.91 -0.79
C LEU A 175 15.08 17.88 0.39
N ILE A 176 14.32 18.96 0.35
CA ILE A 176 14.23 20.00 1.37
C ILE A 176 13.05 19.72 2.28
N ALA A 177 13.26 19.81 3.59
CA ALA A 177 12.23 19.63 4.60
C ALA A 177 11.48 20.93 4.88
N LEU A 178 10.15 20.81 4.97
CA LEU A 178 9.24 21.89 5.35
C LEU A 178 8.37 21.46 6.52
N LYS A 179 7.86 22.46 7.25
CA LYS A 179 6.90 22.31 8.35
C LYS A 179 5.75 23.28 8.22
N SER A 180 4.65 22.97 8.89
CA SER A 180 3.46 23.82 8.95
C SER A 180 2.62 23.48 10.20
N ALA A 181 1.99 24.48 10.78
CA ALA A 181 1.01 24.30 11.86
C ALA A 181 -0.37 23.92 11.34
N ASP A 182 -0.75 24.40 10.17
CA ASP A 182 -2.11 24.34 9.62
C ASP A 182 -2.23 23.55 8.30
N GLY A 183 -1.08 23.18 7.71
CA GLY A 183 -1.03 22.51 6.40
C GLY A 183 -1.23 23.47 5.21
N LEU A 184 -1.40 24.77 5.45
CA LEU A 184 -1.66 25.75 4.40
C LEU A 184 -0.49 26.73 4.23
N LYS A 185 0.19 27.10 5.32
CA LYS A 185 1.36 27.97 5.32
C LYS A 185 2.59 27.14 5.65
N TRP A 186 3.58 27.18 4.76
CA TRP A 186 4.75 26.32 4.82
C TRP A 186 6.04 27.11 4.94
N GLU A 187 6.93 26.66 5.79
CA GLU A 187 8.29 27.20 5.96
C GLU A 187 9.32 26.08 5.93
N LYS A 188 10.53 26.40 5.48
CA LYS A 188 11.65 25.46 5.51
C LYS A 188 12.06 25.17 6.95
N ILE A 189 12.34 23.93 7.27
CA ILE A 189 12.97 23.57 8.55
C ILE A 189 14.45 24.02 8.53
N ARG A 190 15.10 23.84 7.36
CA ARG A 190 16.46 24.32 7.10
C ARG A 190 16.66 24.54 5.60
N SER A 191 17.74 25.25 5.21
CA SER A 191 18.07 25.54 3.81
C SER A 191 18.68 24.34 3.08
N GLU A 192 19.49 23.53 3.78
CA GLU A 192 20.19 22.40 3.21
C GLU A 192 19.26 21.19 3.05
N PRO A 193 19.47 20.36 2.02
CA PRO A 193 18.67 19.15 1.83
C PRO A 193 18.88 18.15 2.98
N ILE A 194 17.80 17.49 3.37
CA ILE A 194 17.84 16.38 4.34
C ILE A 194 18.20 15.04 3.69
N ILE A 195 17.89 14.87 2.40
CA ILE A 195 18.38 13.75 1.59
C ILE A 195 19.00 14.34 0.34
N SER A 196 20.32 14.30 0.25
CA SER A 196 21.08 14.85 -0.88
C SER A 196 21.39 13.78 -1.93
N LYS A 197 21.73 14.22 -3.13
CA LYS A 197 22.21 13.35 -4.21
C LYS A 197 23.39 12.48 -3.79
N ALA A 198 24.30 13.03 -2.96
CA ALA A 198 25.49 12.30 -2.50
C ALA A 198 25.18 11.11 -1.60
N MET A 199 24.00 11.09 -0.96
CA MET A 199 23.55 9.98 -0.10
C MET A 199 22.96 8.82 -0.91
N VAL A 200 22.54 9.04 -2.16
CA VAL A 200 21.80 8.08 -2.96
C VAL A 200 22.72 7.42 -4.00
N PRO A 201 23.06 6.13 -3.85
CA PRO A 201 23.99 5.44 -4.75
C PRO A 201 23.37 4.99 -6.08
N PHE A 202 22.29 5.65 -6.51
CA PHE A 202 21.53 5.31 -7.72
C PHE A 202 21.26 6.56 -8.56
N PRO A 203 21.21 6.45 -9.89
CA PRO A 203 20.92 7.59 -10.77
C PRO A 203 19.41 7.94 -10.78
N TYR A 204 19.11 9.15 -11.28
CA TYR A 204 17.76 9.66 -11.54
C TYR A 204 16.82 9.56 -10.34
N MET A 205 17.30 9.97 -9.15
CA MET A 205 16.51 10.03 -7.93
C MET A 205 15.55 11.22 -7.91
N PHE A 206 14.52 11.12 -7.09
CA PHE A 206 13.55 12.17 -6.68
C PHE A 206 12.60 12.68 -7.77
N ASP A 207 12.69 12.22 -9.01
CA ASP A 207 11.77 12.61 -10.08
C ASP A 207 10.47 11.76 -10.00
N SER A 208 9.78 11.87 -8.92
CA SER A 208 8.39 11.45 -8.68
C SER A 208 8.03 11.81 -7.24
N GLN A 209 6.82 11.44 -6.77
CA GLN A 209 6.44 11.73 -5.39
C GLN A 209 7.37 10.99 -4.42
N ASN A 210 8.05 11.74 -3.58
CA ASN A 210 8.89 11.24 -2.50
C ASN A 210 8.03 11.19 -1.25
N VAL A 211 7.82 10.02 -0.67
CA VAL A 211 6.77 9.78 0.32
C VAL A 211 7.34 9.63 1.72
N PRO A 212 7.30 10.68 2.56
CA PRO A 212 7.68 10.62 3.96
C PRO A 212 6.47 10.32 4.85
N PHE A 213 6.69 9.62 5.96
CA PHE A 213 5.73 9.51 7.05
C PHE A 213 6.42 9.08 8.34
N TRP A 214 5.75 9.29 9.49
CA TRP A 214 6.11 8.67 10.76
C TRP A 214 5.48 7.28 10.86
N SER A 215 6.30 6.28 11.13
CA SER A 215 5.85 4.92 11.42
C SER A 215 5.75 4.68 12.93
N GLU A 216 4.54 4.51 13.42
CA GLU A 216 4.30 4.09 14.81
C GLU A 216 4.83 2.67 15.07
N ALA A 217 4.76 1.81 14.06
CA ALA A 217 5.19 0.41 14.17
C ALA A 217 6.71 0.25 14.25
N GLU A 218 7.48 1.18 13.66
CA GLU A 218 8.94 1.15 13.65
C GLU A 218 9.55 2.24 14.55
N ASN A 219 8.73 3.17 15.06
CA ASN A 219 9.16 4.33 15.83
C ASN A 219 10.24 5.15 15.09
N LYS A 220 10.01 5.36 13.77
CA LYS A 220 10.93 6.06 12.85
C LYS A 220 10.17 6.84 11.80
N TYR A 221 10.81 7.88 11.25
CA TYR A 221 10.41 8.44 9.97
C TYR A 221 10.92 7.53 8.86
N LEU A 222 10.08 7.31 7.87
CA LEU A 222 10.39 6.57 6.67
C LEU A 222 10.20 7.46 5.46
N CYS A 223 11.02 7.27 4.43
CA CYS A 223 10.86 7.93 3.15
C CYS A 223 11.06 6.93 2.02
N TYR A 224 10.03 6.76 1.21
CA TYR A 224 10.08 5.94 0.01
C TYR A 224 10.16 6.85 -1.22
N PHE A 225 11.12 6.59 -2.10
CA PHE A 225 11.28 7.38 -3.32
C PHE A 225 11.84 6.56 -4.48
N ARG A 226 11.69 7.09 -5.67
CA ARG A 226 12.09 6.44 -6.91
C ARG A 226 13.57 6.71 -7.23
N VAL A 227 14.23 5.67 -7.76
CA VAL A 227 15.54 5.72 -8.39
C VAL A 227 15.53 4.90 -9.68
N PHE A 228 16.64 4.88 -10.41
CA PHE A 228 16.87 3.91 -11.48
C PHE A 228 17.92 2.88 -11.03
N LYS A 229 17.66 1.62 -11.33
CA LYS A 229 18.60 0.52 -11.19
C LYS A 229 18.50 -0.36 -12.42
N ASP A 230 19.62 -0.55 -13.12
CA ASP A 230 19.70 -1.35 -14.37
C ASP A 230 18.67 -0.90 -15.43
N GLY A 231 18.50 0.42 -15.60
CA GLY A 231 17.55 1.02 -16.55
C GLY A 231 16.07 0.96 -16.12
N ILE A 232 15.75 0.38 -14.97
CA ILE A 232 14.39 0.20 -14.47
C ILE A 232 14.10 1.17 -13.32
N ARG A 233 12.89 1.75 -13.30
CA ARG A 233 12.40 2.57 -12.18
C ARG A 233 12.14 1.67 -10.99
N ARG A 234 12.91 1.85 -9.92
CA ARG A 234 12.84 1.07 -8.69
C ARG A 234 12.57 1.99 -7.49
N ILE A 235 12.08 1.41 -6.42
CA ILE A 235 11.82 2.14 -5.18
C ILE A 235 12.93 1.82 -4.17
N VAL A 236 13.34 2.85 -3.45
CA VAL A 236 14.23 2.76 -2.29
C VAL A 236 13.52 3.28 -1.05
N ARG A 237 13.99 2.85 0.10
CA ARG A 237 13.57 3.29 1.42
C ARG A 237 14.74 3.87 2.19
N SER A 238 14.53 4.99 2.89
CA SER A 238 15.43 5.61 3.85
C SER A 238 14.71 5.83 5.17
N GLU A 239 15.45 5.92 6.27
CA GLU A 239 14.93 6.04 7.63
C GLU A 239 15.58 7.20 8.37
N SER A 240 14.84 7.77 9.36
CA SER A 240 15.35 8.81 10.24
C SER A 240 14.68 8.75 11.62
N ASP A 241 15.42 9.08 12.66
CA ASP A 241 14.89 9.22 14.01
C ASP A 241 14.33 10.63 14.30
N ASP A 242 14.76 11.64 13.53
CA ASP A 242 14.51 13.06 13.81
C ASP A 242 13.95 13.86 12.61
N PHE A 243 13.71 13.21 11.48
CA PHE A 243 13.29 13.82 10.20
C PHE A 243 14.39 14.65 9.49
N ILE A 244 15.53 14.82 10.10
CA ILE A 244 16.64 15.65 9.58
C ILE A 244 17.80 14.79 9.09
N ASN A 245 18.19 13.80 9.90
CA ASN A 245 19.31 12.92 9.62
C ASN A 245 18.77 11.57 9.08
N TRP A 246 19.04 11.30 7.82
CA TRP A 246 18.52 10.13 7.11
C TRP A 246 19.62 9.11 6.83
N THR A 247 19.27 7.85 6.87
CA THR A 247 20.15 6.75 6.46
C THR A 247 20.37 6.75 4.95
N LYS A 248 21.44 6.07 4.48
CA LYS A 248 21.56 5.75 3.06
C LYS A 248 20.37 4.88 2.63
N PRO A 249 19.75 5.19 1.48
CA PRO A 249 18.58 4.45 1.04
C PRO A 249 18.92 3.01 0.65
N VAL A 250 18.01 2.09 0.99
CA VAL A 250 18.07 0.68 0.66
C VAL A 250 17.07 0.38 -0.46
N LEU A 251 17.50 -0.40 -1.46
CA LEU A 251 16.64 -0.81 -2.58
C LEU A 251 15.56 -1.78 -2.09
N MET A 252 14.31 -1.52 -2.46
CA MET A 252 13.22 -2.44 -2.20
C MET A 252 13.33 -3.67 -3.09
N GLU A 253 13.15 -4.85 -2.48
CA GLU A 253 12.97 -6.11 -3.17
C GLU A 253 11.48 -6.40 -3.39
N TYR A 254 11.17 -7.35 -4.27
CA TYR A 254 9.79 -7.70 -4.61
C TYR A 254 9.59 -9.21 -4.52
N THR A 255 8.59 -9.63 -3.77
CA THR A 255 8.16 -11.02 -3.65
C THR A 255 6.69 -11.19 -4.04
N SER A 256 6.28 -12.40 -4.29
CA SER A 256 4.88 -12.82 -4.41
C SER A 256 4.73 -14.07 -3.55
N GLY A 257 4.37 -13.87 -2.29
CA GLY A 257 4.49 -14.90 -1.28
C GLY A 257 5.95 -15.40 -1.16
N ASN A 258 6.17 -16.71 -1.35
CA ASN A 258 7.51 -17.31 -1.29
C ASN A 258 8.31 -17.22 -2.61
N ASN A 259 7.72 -16.65 -3.67
CA ASN A 259 8.33 -16.54 -4.99
C ASN A 259 8.87 -15.11 -5.23
N LYS A 260 9.82 -15.01 -6.18
CA LYS A 260 10.23 -13.70 -6.70
C LYS A 260 9.10 -13.12 -7.55
N SER A 261 8.80 -11.84 -7.35
CA SER A 261 7.88 -11.10 -8.19
C SER A 261 8.59 -10.52 -9.42
N PRO A 262 7.89 -10.31 -10.53
CA PRO A 262 8.42 -9.56 -11.67
C PRO A 262 8.92 -8.18 -11.25
N ILE A 263 10.05 -7.75 -11.82
CA ILE A 263 10.61 -6.42 -11.65
C ILE A 263 10.11 -5.57 -12.81
N GLU A 264 9.28 -4.57 -12.51
CA GLU A 264 8.69 -3.67 -13.49
C GLU A 264 9.02 -2.22 -13.14
N HIS A 265 8.80 -1.29 -14.10
CA HIS A 265 8.95 0.14 -13.81
C HIS A 265 7.85 0.62 -12.88
N LEU A 266 8.19 0.99 -11.64
CA LEU A 266 7.30 1.66 -10.70
C LEU A 266 7.57 3.17 -10.77
N TYR A 267 6.63 3.92 -11.36
CA TYR A 267 6.81 5.37 -11.51
C TYR A 267 6.58 6.09 -10.19
N THR A 268 5.53 5.75 -9.46
CA THR A 268 5.27 6.20 -8.09
C THR A 268 5.21 5.01 -7.15
N ASN A 269 5.44 5.22 -5.86
CA ASN A 269 5.32 4.15 -4.85
C ASN A 269 4.04 4.25 -4.03
N GLN A 270 3.65 5.43 -3.57
CA GLN A 270 2.48 5.75 -2.75
C GLN A 270 2.35 4.87 -1.48
N THR A 271 3.50 4.52 -0.90
CA THR A 271 3.59 3.67 0.28
C THR A 271 3.19 4.44 1.52
N SER A 272 2.18 3.99 2.24
CA SER A 272 1.73 4.63 3.48
C SER A 272 1.11 3.63 4.44
N PRO A 273 1.12 3.90 5.76
CA PRO A 273 0.42 3.08 6.74
C PRO A 273 -1.08 3.03 6.44
N TYR A 274 -1.66 1.83 6.46
CA TYR A 274 -3.09 1.67 6.33
C TYR A 274 -3.79 2.16 7.61
N PHE A 275 -4.77 3.04 7.49
CA PHE A 275 -5.33 3.78 8.62
C PHE A 275 -5.99 2.93 9.71
N ARG A 276 -6.48 1.70 9.39
CA ARG A 276 -7.05 0.76 10.37
C ARG A 276 -6.04 -0.27 10.89
N ALA A 277 -4.90 -0.41 10.22
CA ALA A 277 -3.82 -1.33 10.59
C ALA A 277 -2.46 -0.69 10.23
N PRO A 278 -1.96 0.29 11.03
CA PRO A 278 -0.79 1.11 10.66
C PRO A 278 0.52 0.33 10.53
N HIS A 279 0.59 -0.91 10.98
CA HIS A 279 1.71 -1.82 10.76
C HIS A 279 1.70 -2.49 9.37
N HIS A 280 0.63 -2.36 8.61
CA HIS A 280 0.58 -2.66 7.19
C HIS A 280 0.82 -1.37 6.39
N TYR A 281 1.90 -1.32 5.61
CA TYR A 281 2.10 -0.25 4.64
C TYR A 281 1.56 -0.73 3.29
N VAL A 282 0.59 -0.02 2.78
CA VAL A 282 -0.03 -0.29 1.48
C VAL A 282 0.57 0.65 0.45
N ALA A 283 0.91 0.11 -0.70
CA ALA A 283 1.46 0.84 -1.83
C ALA A 283 0.59 0.60 -3.06
N ILE A 284 -0.27 1.57 -3.40
CA ILE A 284 -0.97 1.57 -4.68
C ILE A 284 -0.09 2.34 -5.66
N SER A 285 0.76 1.62 -6.39
CA SER A 285 1.85 2.18 -7.18
C SER A 285 1.49 2.30 -8.66
N ALA A 286 1.95 3.37 -9.30
CA ALA A 286 1.85 3.50 -10.75
C ALA A 286 2.88 2.60 -11.43
N ARG A 287 2.43 1.57 -12.15
CA ARG A 287 3.24 0.76 -13.04
C ARG A 287 3.30 1.44 -14.41
N PHE A 288 4.51 1.66 -14.90
CA PHE A 288 4.76 2.37 -16.15
C PHE A 288 5.35 1.43 -17.20
N MET A 289 4.79 1.42 -18.38
CA MET A 289 5.19 0.55 -19.47
C MET A 289 5.78 1.41 -20.60
N PRO A 290 7.10 1.63 -20.63
CA PRO A 290 7.75 2.45 -21.65
C PRO A 290 7.61 1.83 -23.04
N ASN A 291 7.43 2.68 -24.04
CA ASN A 291 7.29 2.31 -25.46
C ASN A 291 6.08 1.39 -25.77
N ARG A 292 5.13 1.27 -24.84
CA ARG A 292 3.89 0.52 -25.06
C ARG A 292 2.79 1.47 -25.53
N ARG A 293 2.93 1.92 -26.75
CA ARG A 293 1.97 2.83 -27.39
C ARG A 293 0.67 2.08 -27.76
N VAL A 294 -0.46 2.66 -27.38
CA VAL A 294 -1.81 2.12 -27.69
C VAL A 294 -2.49 2.96 -28.77
N LEU A 295 -2.43 4.29 -28.68
CA LEU A 295 -3.12 5.20 -29.58
C LEU A 295 -2.30 5.50 -30.84
N ASN A 296 -2.97 5.59 -32.00
CA ASN A 296 -2.39 6.23 -33.18
C ASN A 296 -2.44 7.75 -33.05
N ASP A 297 -1.87 8.47 -34.05
CA ASP A 297 -1.78 9.93 -33.99
C ASP A 297 -3.14 10.62 -34.11
N GLU A 298 -4.08 10.04 -34.86
CA GLU A 298 -5.45 10.57 -35.00
C GLU A 298 -6.23 10.46 -33.71
N GLN A 299 -6.15 9.31 -33.04
CA GLN A 299 -6.77 9.08 -31.73
C GLN A 299 -6.18 10.01 -30.65
N ALA A 300 -4.86 10.17 -30.64
CA ALA A 300 -4.18 11.08 -29.71
C ALA A 300 -4.60 12.55 -29.93
N LYS A 301 -4.71 12.96 -31.21
CA LYS A 301 -5.19 14.30 -31.55
C LYS A 301 -6.67 14.50 -31.19
N ALA A 302 -7.51 13.48 -31.35
CA ALA A 302 -8.94 13.55 -31.01
C ALA A 302 -9.17 13.81 -29.49
N ILE A 303 -8.38 13.20 -28.62
CA ILE A 303 -8.43 13.43 -27.17
C ILE A 303 -7.60 14.64 -26.71
N LYS A 304 -6.93 15.33 -27.62
CA LYS A 304 -6.09 16.53 -27.38
C LYS A 304 -4.98 16.26 -26.35
N VAL A 305 -4.41 15.07 -26.33
CA VAL A 305 -3.25 14.77 -25.48
C VAL A 305 -2.02 15.51 -26.03
N ASP A 306 -1.19 16.02 -25.12
CA ASP A 306 0.10 16.62 -25.48
C ASP A 306 0.97 15.60 -26.25
N PRO A 307 1.56 15.98 -27.41
CA PRO A 307 2.29 15.06 -28.30
C PRO A 307 3.44 14.28 -27.63
N GLY A 308 3.96 14.77 -26.49
CA GLY A 308 4.99 14.08 -25.71
C GLY A 308 4.47 12.91 -24.88
N TYR A 309 3.15 12.70 -24.75
CA TYR A 309 2.58 11.89 -23.66
C TYR A 309 1.66 10.74 -24.10
N PHE A 310 1.83 10.18 -25.30
CA PHE A 310 1.06 8.99 -25.73
C PHE A 310 1.90 7.85 -26.31
N LYS A 311 3.21 7.84 -26.01
CA LYS A 311 4.13 6.77 -26.46
C LYS A 311 4.22 5.60 -25.50
N ASP A 312 3.71 5.76 -24.28
CA ASP A 312 3.77 4.83 -23.17
C ASP A 312 2.37 4.60 -22.61
N THR A 313 2.21 3.60 -21.75
CA THR A 313 1.00 3.39 -20.94
C THR A 313 1.32 3.22 -19.48
N SER A 314 0.33 3.42 -18.63
CA SER A 314 0.44 3.15 -17.19
C SER A 314 -0.88 2.66 -16.62
N ASP A 315 -0.77 1.83 -15.59
CA ASP A 315 -1.86 1.37 -14.73
C ASP A 315 -1.41 1.43 -13.27
N ALA A 316 -2.29 1.06 -12.35
CA ALA A 316 -1.94 0.96 -10.94
C ALA A 316 -1.91 -0.49 -10.48
N ILE A 317 -0.92 -0.84 -9.66
CA ILE A 317 -0.81 -2.13 -8.98
C ILE A 317 -0.84 -1.92 -7.46
N MET A 318 -1.22 -2.95 -6.72
CA MET A 318 -1.23 -2.93 -5.26
C MET A 318 -0.14 -3.85 -4.73
N MET A 319 0.61 -3.35 -3.75
CA MET A 319 1.63 -4.07 -2.99
C MET A 319 1.46 -3.77 -1.51
N SER A 320 2.01 -4.63 -0.67
CA SER A 320 2.11 -4.37 0.76
C SER A 320 3.54 -4.55 1.26
N THR A 321 3.86 -3.94 2.37
CA THR A 321 5.06 -4.21 3.15
C THR A 321 4.75 -4.01 4.62
N ARG A 322 5.51 -4.66 5.49
CA ARG A 322 5.34 -4.52 6.93
C ARG A 322 6.68 -4.60 7.66
N PRO A 323 6.81 -3.99 8.85
CA PRO A 323 7.95 -4.23 9.71
C PRO A 323 8.05 -5.71 10.07
N VAL A 324 9.26 -6.25 10.03
CA VAL A 324 9.54 -7.62 10.47
C VAL A 324 10.52 -7.55 11.63
N GLU A 325 10.12 -8.10 12.78
CA GLU A 325 10.96 -8.15 13.98
C GLU A 325 12.32 -8.81 13.68
N GLY A 326 13.41 -8.19 14.15
CA GLY A 326 14.77 -8.70 13.99
C GLY A 326 15.40 -8.51 12.61
N LYS A 327 14.70 -7.89 11.65
CA LYS A 327 15.28 -7.45 10.37
C LYS A 327 15.45 -5.94 10.40
N ALA A 328 16.67 -5.48 10.23
CA ALA A 328 17.04 -4.07 10.30
C ALA A 328 16.31 -3.18 9.28
N HIS A 329 15.68 -3.75 8.24
CA HIS A 329 14.94 -3.00 7.22
C HIS A 329 13.89 -3.90 6.58
N ALA A 330 12.62 -3.54 6.70
CA ALA A 330 11.55 -4.13 5.89
C ALA A 330 11.64 -3.57 4.46
N SER A 331 12.63 -4.02 3.70
CA SER A 331 12.86 -3.57 2.32
C SER A 331 12.26 -4.51 1.28
N ILE A 332 11.12 -5.13 1.60
CA ILE A 332 10.45 -6.09 0.73
C ILE A 332 9.01 -5.66 0.52
N TYR A 333 8.62 -5.44 -0.74
CA TYR A 333 7.22 -5.39 -1.13
C TYR A 333 6.72 -6.79 -1.45
N ASP A 334 5.64 -7.20 -0.80
CA ASP A 334 4.86 -8.36 -1.22
C ASP A 334 3.86 -7.93 -2.29
N ARG A 335 3.99 -8.53 -3.47
CA ARG A 335 3.05 -8.43 -4.58
C ARG A 335 2.22 -9.71 -4.64
N THR A 336 1.47 -9.98 -3.58
CA THR A 336 0.52 -11.12 -3.52
C THR A 336 -0.34 -11.17 -4.76
N PHE A 337 -0.76 -10.00 -5.27
CA PHE A 337 -1.55 -9.83 -6.49
C PHE A 337 -0.66 -9.25 -7.58
N LEU A 338 -0.51 -9.98 -8.69
CA LEU A 338 0.33 -9.57 -9.81
C LEU A 338 -0.43 -8.73 -10.85
N GLU A 339 -1.76 -8.77 -10.81
CA GLU A 339 -2.64 -8.09 -11.75
C GLU A 339 -2.72 -6.59 -11.50
N GLY A 340 -3.17 -5.84 -12.51
CA GLY A 340 -3.47 -4.42 -12.38
C GLY A 340 -4.65 -4.20 -11.43
N PHE A 341 -4.44 -3.37 -10.41
CA PHE A 341 -5.46 -3.00 -9.42
C PHE A 341 -6.44 -1.94 -9.96
N VAL A 342 -5.91 -0.95 -10.69
CA VAL A 342 -6.72 -0.01 -11.48
C VAL A 342 -6.20 -0.02 -12.91
N ARG A 343 -7.06 -0.39 -13.84
CA ARG A 343 -6.76 -0.46 -15.27
C ARG A 343 -7.23 0.80 -15.98
N GLY A 344 -6.73 1.07 -17.19
CA GLY A 344 -7.09 2.25 -17.98
C GLY A 344 -8.58 2.39 -18.34
N GLY A 345 -9.34 1.31 -18.27
CA GLY A 345 -10.78 1.30 -18.57
C GLY A 345 -11.09 1.38 -20.06
N VAL A 346 -12.36 1.66 -20.37
CA VAL A 346 -12.86 1.83 -21.74
C VAL A 346 -12.59 3.25 -22.23
N GLY A 347 -12.28 3.42 -23.50
CA GLY A 347 -11.96 4.71 -24.11
C GLY A 347 -10.46 4.92 -24.30
N ALA A 348 -10.11 6.03 -24.92
CA ALA A 348 -8.73 6.33 -25.31
C ALA A 348 -7.95 7.10 -24.23
N GLN A 349 -8.64 7.88 -23.40
CA GLN A 349 -8.08 8.93 -22.55
C GLN A 349 -7.03 8.40 -21.55
N ASN A 350 -7.25 7.21 -20.99
CA ASN A 350 -6.35 6.62 -20.00
C ASN A 350 -5.36 5.60 -20.56
N TRP A 351 -5.19 5.55 -21.90
CA TRP A 351 -4.19 4.72 -22.57
C TRP A 351 -3.01 5.55 -23.06
N VAL A 352 -2.60 6.52 -22.27
CA VAL A 352 -1.51 7.46 -22.53
C VAL A 352 -0.48 7.42 -21.41
N SER A 353 0.63 8.12 -21.56
CA SER A 353 1.71 8.20 -20.57
C SER A 353 1.26 8.91 -19.29
N ARG A 354 1.73 8.45 -18.15
CA ARG A 354 1.59 9.09 -16.82
C ARG A 354 0.15 9.30 -16.36
N THR A 355 -0.81 8.59 -16.93
CA THR A 355 -2.19 8.52 -16.43
C THR A 355 -2.38 7.33 -15.49
N ASN A 356 -3.53 7.21 -14.83
CA ASN A 356 -3.84 6.19 -13.81
C ASN A 356 -2.83 6.20 -12.64
N TYR A 357 -2.34 7.38 -12.25
CA TYR A 357 -1.41 7.53 -11.14
C TYR A 357 -2.18 7.69 -9.83
N PRO A 358 -2.04 6.73 -8.89
CA PRO A 358 -2.71 6.81 -7.60
C PRO A 358 -2.24 7.99 -6.77
N ALA A 359 -3.17 8.60 -6.04
CA ALA A 359 -2.87 9.53 -4.97
C ALA A 359 -2.31 8.78 -3.75
N LEU A 360 -1.54 9.47 -2.94
CA LEU A 360 -1.07 8.95 -1.66
C LEU A 360 -2.20 8.95 -0.64
N ASN A 361 -2.29 7.88 0.14
CA ASN A 361 -3.23 7.59 1.21
C ASN A 361 -4.62 7.11 0.75
N ILE A 362 -5.14 6.22 1.59
CA ILE A 362 -6.50 5.70 1.57
C ILE A 362 -7.22 6.30 2.78
N ILE A 363 -8.47 6.72 2.62
CA ILE A 363 -9.27 7.32 3.68
C ILE A 363 -10.62 6.62 3.84
N GLN A 364 -11.21 6.70 5.02
CA GLN A 364 -12.59 6.25 5.22
C GLN A 364 -13.56 7.29 4.68
N THR A 365 -14.53 6.87 3.85
CA THR A 365 -15.54 7.72 3.22
C THR A 365 -16.97 7.30 3.52
N GLY A 366 -17.13 6.29 4.37
CA GLY A 366 -18.42 5.81 4.87
C GLY A 366 -18.27 4.80 6.00
N PRO A 367 -19.35 4.39 6.66
CA PRO A 367 -19.28 3.44 7.77
C PRO A 367 -18.65 2.10 7.40
N ALA A 368 -18.81 1.65 6.16
CA ALA A 368 -18.25 0.42 5.63
C ALA A 368 -17.40 0.66 4.37
N GLU A 369 -17.11 1.92 4.02
CA GLU A 369 -16.46 2.31 2.77
C GLU A 369 -15.15 3.04 3.04
N MET A 370 -14.13 2.70 2.26
CA MET A 370 -12.90 3.47 2.11
C MET A 370 -12.74 3.90 0.67
N SER A 371 -12.00 4.99 0.45
CA SER A 371 -11.68 5.49 -0.87
C SER A 371 -10.21 5.78 -1.04
N PHE A 372 -9.77 5.62 -2.27
CA PHE A 372 -8.52 6.16 -2.79
C PHE A 372 -8.79 6.87 -4.11
N TYR A 373 -7.82 7.63 -4.59
CA TYR A 373 -8.01 8.47 -5.76
C TYR A 373 -6.94 8.20 -6.79
N VAL A 374 -7.26 8.47 -8.05
CA VAL A 374 -6.36 8.22 -9.18
C VAL A 374 -6.41 9.43 -10.11
N ASN A 375 -5.25 9.95 -10.45
CA ASN A 375 -5.10 11.00 -11.46
C ASN A 375 -5.29 10.36 -12.84
N GLN A 376 -6.25 10.86 -13.60
CA GLN A 376 -6.59 10.38 -14.93
C GLN A 376 -6.56 11.51 -15.97
N ASP A 377 -6.59 11.13 -17.24
CA ASP A 377 -6.51 12.02 -18.39
C ASP A 377 -5.29 12.96 -18.32
N TYR A 378 -4.13 12.46 -17.88
CA TYR A 378 -2.91 13.26 -17.79
C TYR A 378 -2.49 13.84 -19.14
N ALA A 379 -1.99 15.07 -19.13
CA ALA A 379 -1.60 15.83 -20.32
C ALA A 379 -2.75 16.08 -21.30
N GLN A 380 -3.99 16.13 -20.83
CA GLN A 380 -5.20 16.39 -21.58
C GLN A 380 -6.03 17.50 -20.92
N PRO A 381 -6.87 18.23 -21.68
CA PRO A 381 -7.74 19.27 -21.10
C PRO A 381 -8.75 18.75 -20.07
N THR A 382 -8.98 17.43 -20.06
CA THR A 382 -9.89 16.73 -19.16
C THR A 382 -9.23 16.16 -17.93
N SER A 383 -7.95 16.52 -17.66
CA SER A 383 -7.20 16.03 -16.50
C SER A 383 -7.95 16.22 -15.19
N HIS A 384 -8.07 15.15 -14.40
CA HIS A 384 -8.88 15.14 -13.20
C HIS A 384 -8.39 14.11 -12.18
N LEU A 385 -8.91 14.22 -10.97
CA LEU A 385 -8.79 13.21 -9.92
C LEU A 385 -10.10 12.41 -9.87
N ARG A 386 -10.02 11.09 -10.05
CA ARG A 386 -11.14 10.16 -9.98
C ARG A 386 -11.14 9.41 -8.66
N ARG A 387 -12.31 9.22 -8.06
CA ARG A 387 -12.47 8.45 -6.82
C ARG A 387 -12.77 6.99 -7.13
N TYR A 388 -12.11 6.11 -6.40
CA TYR A 388 -12.42 4.69 -6.34
C TYR A 388 -12.75 4.32 -4.90
N SER A 389 -13.72 3.43 -4.73
CA SER A 389 -14.13 2.95 -3.42
C SER A 389 -13.96 1.43 -3.28
N LEU A 390 -13.78 1.03 -2.04
CA LEU A 390 -13.74 -0.36 -1.60
C LEU A 390 -14.45 -0.46 -0.25
N ARG A 391 -14.85 -1.68 0.10
CA ARG A 391 -15.17 -2.03 1.48
C ARG A 391 -13.99 -1.69 2.39
N LEU A 392 -14.22 -1.31 3.64
CA LEU A 392 -13.14 -1.22 4.65
C LEU A 392 -12.37 -2.55 4.70
N ASP A 393 -11.04 -2.49 4.71
CA ASP A 393 -10.10 -3.61 4.67
C ASP A 393 -10.12 -4.43 3.36
N GLY A 394 -10.95 -4.07 2.39
CA GLY A 394 -11.22 -4.83 1.15
C GLY A 394 -10.19 -4.67 0.05
N LEU A 395 -8.92 -4.38 0.38
CA LEU A 395 -7.81 -4.41 -0.59
C LEU A 395 -7.53 -5.83 -1.10
N GLY A 396 -7.78 -6.81 -0.23
CA GLY A 396 -7.77 -8.23 -0.51
C GLY A 396 -8.63 -8.99 0.47
N SER A 397 -8.92 -10.24 0.18
CA SER A 397 -9.67 -11.16 1.06
C SER A 397 -9.07 -12.55 1.02
N LEU A 398 -9.30 -13.32 2.08
CA LEU A 398 -9.29 -14.77 2.03
C LEU A 398 -10.63 -15.19 1.44
N HIS A 399 -10.60 -15.84 0.28
CA HIS A 399 -11.79 -16.21 -0.48
C HIS A 399 -11.91 -17.73 -0.66
N ALA A 400 -13.13 -18.22 -0.63
CA ALA A 400 -13.48 -19.55 -1.14
C ALA A 400 -14.79 -19.48 -1.92
N ASN A 401 -14.85 -20.27 -2.98
CA ASN A 401 -16.07 -20.41 -3.77
C ASN A 401 -17.11 -21.30 -3.06
N TYR A 402 -18.21 -21.59 -3.74
CA TYR A 402 -19.32 -22.40 -3.22
C TYR A 402 -18.90 -23.80 -2.72
N GLN A 403 -17.84 -24.40 -3.27
CA GLN A 403 -17.33 -25.70 -2.87
C GLN A 403 -16.56 -25.69 -1.55
N GLY A 404 -16.27 -24.49 -1.05
CA GLY A 404 -15.56 -24.28 0.20
C GLY A 404 -14.05 -24.41 0.10
N GLY A 405 -13.40 -23.92 1.14
CA GLY A 405 -11.96 -23.96 1.32
C GLY A 405 -11.57 -23.62 2.74
N GLU A 406 -10.29 -23.79 3.05
CA GLU A 406 -9.76 -23.58 4.39
C GLU A 406 -8.43 -22.84 4.38
N MET A 407 -8.19 -22.12 5.46
CA MET A 407 -6.90 -21.52 5.79
C MET A 407 -6.49 -21.94 7.19
N THR A 408 -5.21 -22.27 7.37
CA THR A 408 -4.59 -22.40 8.70
C THR A 408 -3.47 -21.39 8.81
N SER A 409 -3.46 -20.65 9.92
CA SER A 409 -2.40 -19.67 10.19
C SER A 409 -1.13 -20.31 10.72
N LYS A 410 0.00 -19.61 10.57
CA LYS A 410 1.19 -19.84 11.40
C LYS A 410 0.85 -19.59 12.87
N PRO A 411 1.64 -20.13 13.81
CA PRO A 411 1.46 -19.84 15.22
C PRO A 411 1.61 -18.34 15.50
N PHE A 412 0.69 -17.76 16.28
CA PHE A 412 0.74 -16.37 16.70
C PHE A 412 0.27 -16.20 18.16
N ILE A 413 0.63 -15.07 18.76
CA ILE A 413 0.20 -14.65 20.10
C ILE A 413 -0.69 -13.41 19.91
N PHE A 414 -1.79 -13.37 20.66
CA PHE A 414 -2.72 -12.23 20.63
C PHE A 414 -3.00 -11.71 22.05
N ASN A 415 -3.51 -10.48 22.12
CA ASN A 415 -4.01 -9.85 23.33
C ASN A 415 -5.49 -9.50 23.14
N GLY A 416 -6.29 -9.68 24.20
CA GLY A 416 -7.73 -9.45 24.18
C GLY A 416 -8.50 -10.72 24.51
N ASN A 417 -9.82 -10.63 24.47
CA ASN A 417 -10.70 -11.76 24.83
C ASN A 417 -11.82 -12.00 23.83
N ALA A 418 -11.83 -11.33 22.69
CA ALA A 418 -12.79 -11.57 21.61
C ALA A 418 -12.09 -11.52 20.25
N LEU A 419 -12.57 -12.36 19.33
CA LEU A 419 -12.20 -12.32 17.91
C LEU A 419 -13.27 -11.56 17.15
N SER A 420 -12.93 -10.44 16.52
CA SER A 420 -13.80 -9.75 15.59
C SER A 420 -13.32 -9.88 14.16
N ILE A 421 -14.26 -9.95 13.22
CA ILE A 421 -14.02 -10.21 11.80
C ILE A 421 -14.72 -9.19 10.92
N ASN A 422 -14.12 -8.92 9.77
CA ASN A 422 -14.70 -8.21 8.66
C ASN A 422 -14.89 -9.21 7.52
N PHE A 423 -16.14 -9.53 7.18
CA PHE A 423 -16.46 -10.61 6.26
C PHE A 423 -17.73 -10.34 5.44
N SER A 424 -17.90 -11.08 4.36
CA SER A 424 -19.16 -11.18 3.63
C SER A 424 -19.37 -12.59 3.11
N THR A 425 -20.65 -13.01 3.06
CA THR A 425 -21.07 -14.28 2.47
C THR A 425 -22.20 -14.05 1.47
N SER A 426 -22.44 -15.03 0.61
CA SER A 426 -23.74 -15.16 -0.05
C SER A 426 -24.81 -15.65 0.94
N ALA A 427 -26.05 -15.78 0.48
CA ALA A 427 -27.12 -16.38 1.29
C ALA A 427 -26.90 -17.86 1.59
N ALA A 428 -26.11 -18.56 0.77
CA ALA A 428 -25.76 -19.98 0.94
C ALA A 428 -24.35 -20.14 1.54
N GLY A 429 -23.61 -19.04 1.70
CA GLY A 429 -22.24 -19.05 2.17
C GLY A 429 -22.13 -18.93 3.69
N GLY A 430 -20.96 -19.28 4.22
CA GLY A 430 -20.67 -19.20 5.64
C GLY A 430 -19.20 -19.26 5.97
N VAL A 431 -18.85 -18.81 7.18
CA VAL A 431 -17.48 -18.84 7.71
C VAL A 431 -17.50 -19.44 9.12
N LEU A 432 -16.62 -20.41 9.36
CA LEU A 432 -16.41 -21.05 10.66
C LEU A 432 -14.96 -20.87 11.12
N PHE A 433 -14.77 -20.80 12.42
CA PHE A 433 -13.46 -20.58 13.05
C PHE A 433 -13.14 -21.66 14.06
N GLU A 434 -11.89 -22.11 14.07
CA GLU A 434 -11.33 -23.02 15.06
C GLU A 434 -10.02 -22.47 15.60
N LEU A 435 -9.83 -22.55 16.89
CA LEU A 435 -8.56 -22.26 17.52
C LEU A 435 -7.81 -23.56 17.80
N GLN A 436 -6.55 -23.62 17.42
CA GLN A 436 -5.70 -24.78 17.56
C GLN A 436 -4.47 -24.44 18.41
N ASP A 437 -3.90 -25.44 19.04
CA ASP A 437 -2.55 -25.35 19.61
C ASP A 437 -1.49 -25.28 18.48
N THR A 438 -0.23 -25.12 18.85
CA THR A 438 0.88 -25.02 17.87
C THR A 438 1.11 -26.29 17.07
N THR A 439 0.61 -27.43 17.52
CA THR A 439 0.69 -28.71 16.81
C THR A 439 -0.43 -28.90 15.79
N GLY A 440 -1.43 -27.99 15.78
CA GLY A 440 -2.60 -28.07 14.91
C GLY A 440 -3.77 -28.85 15.51
N LYS A 441 -3.70 -29.21 16.78
CA LYS A 441 -4.81 -29.86 17.50
C LYS A 441 -5.82 -28.80 17.97
N ALA A 442 -7.10 -29.04 17.65
CA ALA A 442 -8.18 -28.14 18.08
C ALA A 442 -8.24 -28.01 19.61
N ILE A 443 -8.42 -26.78 20.09
CA ILE A 443 -8.56 -26.46 21.50
C ILE A 443 -10.00 -26.77 21.93
N PRO A 444 -10.24 -27.59 22.98
CA PRO A 444 -11.58 -28.00 23.39
C PRO A 444 -12.52 -26.81 23.65
N GLY A 445 -13.66 -26.81 22.95
CA GLY A 445 -14.68 -25.77 23.01
C GLY A 445 -14.50 -24.62 22.03
N PHE A 446 -13.43 -24.65 21.21
CA PHE A 446 -13.17 -23.72 20.12
C PHE A 446 -12.96 -24.45 18.79
N GLU A 447 -13.54 -25.64 18.67
CA GLU A 447 -13.54 -26.45 17.45
C GLU A 447 -14.54 -25.90 16.42
N LEU A 448 -14.35 -26.21 15.12
CA LEU A 448 -15.30 -25.81 14.05
C LEU A 448 -16.75 -26.18 14.37
N LYS A 449 -17.02 -27.42 14.89
CA LYS A 449 -18.36 -27.90 15.24
C LYS A 449 -19.03 -27.12 16.37
N ASP A 450 -18.27 -26.40 17.16
CA ASP A 450 -18.76 -25.59 18.26
C ASP A 450 -18.85 -24.08 17.89
N CYS A 451 -18.26 -23.68 16.78
CA CYS A 451 -18.34 -22.31 16.25
C CYS A 451 -19.77 -22.06 15.72
N GLN A 452 -20.34 -20.92 16.10
CA GLN A 452 -21.53 -20.42 15.42
C GLN A 452 -21.13 -19.99 14.00
N GLU A 453 -21.85 -20.49 13.01
CA GLU A 453 -21.57 -20.11 11.63
C GLU A 453 -21.84 -18.62 11.41
N GLN A 454 -20.89 -17.94 10.80
CA GLN A 454 -20.99 -16.53 10.48
C GLN A 454 -21.56 -16.37 9.06
N ILE A 455 -22.81 -15.92 8.98
CA ILE A 455 -23.54 -15.63 7.74
C ILE A 455 -23.85 -14.14 7.73
N GLY A 456 -23.67 -13.47 6.60
CA GLY A 456 -24.00 -12.05 6.43
C GLY A 456 -22.86 -11.21 5.88
N ASN A 457 -22.89 -9.91 6.22
CA ASN A 457 -21.98 -8.93 5.67
C ASN A 457 -21.73 -7.82 6.73
N GLU A 458 -20.64 -7.94 7.51
CA GLU A 458 -20.34 -7.04 8.61
C GLU A 458 -18.85 -6.68 8.69
N ILE A 459 -18.59 -5.52 9.28
CA ILE A 459 -17.22 -4.95 9.40
C ILE A 459 -16.50 -5.40 10.67
N ASP A 460 -17.23 -5.65 11.75
CA ASP A 460 -16.69 -5.97 13.09
C ASP A 460 -17.62 -6.95 13.84
N ARG A 461 -17.93 -8.10 13.25
CA ARG A 461 -18.72 -9.18 13.88
C ARG A 461 -17.85 -9.92 14.90
N ILE A 462 -18.36 -10.09 16.13
CA ILE A 462 -17.73 -10.95 17.13
C ILE A 462 -18.06 -12.40 16.83
N VAL A 463 -17.03 -13.24 16.74
CA VAL A 463 -17.16 -14.69 16.57
C VAL A 463 -17.49 -15.32 17.92
N THR A 464 -18.44 -16.26 17.90
CA THR A 464 -18.87 -16.99 19.10
C THR A 464 -18.81 -18.50 18.89
N TRP A 465 -18.57 -19.21 19.97
CA TRP A 465 -18.65 -20.67 20.05
C TRP A 465 -19.75 -21.04 21.04
N LYS A 466 -20.10 -22.31 21.15
CA LYS A 466 -21.09 -22.81 22.16
C LYS A 466 -20.77 -22.35 23.60
N LYS A 467 -19.48 -22.15 23.92
CA LYS A 467 -19.02 -21.63 25.21
C LYS A 467 -19.07 -20.09 25.32
N GLY A 468 -19.51 -19.38 24.28
CA GLY A 468 -19.50 -17.93 24.21
C GLY A 468 -18.34 -17.37 23.39
N ALA A 469 -18.06 -16.08 23.56
CA ALA A 469 -17.03 -15.33 22.79
C ALA A 469 -15.71 -15.15 23.54
N ASP A 470 -15.65 -15.52 24.83
CA ASP A 470 -14.50 -15.21 25.67
C ASP A 470 -13.29 -16.10 25.37
N LEU A 471 -12.22 -15.47 24.89
CA LEU A 471 -10.93 -16.06 24.53
C LEU A 471 -9.82 -15.69 25.55
N GLY A 472 -10.15 -15.03 26.66
CA GLY A 472 -9.18 -14.49 27.62
C GLY A 472 -8.20 -15.53 28.14
N MET A 473 -8.63 -16.78 28.29
CA MET A 473 -7.76 -17.89 28.72
C MET A 473 -6.64 -18.24 27.72
N LEU A 474 -6.78 -17.83 26.47
CA LEU A 474 -5.82 -18.08 25.38
C LEU A 474 -4.92 -16.87 25.09
N ALA A 475 -5.28 -15.70 25.61
CA ALA A 475 -4.48 -14.48 25.42
C ALA A 475 -3.05 -14.68 25.97
N GLY A 476 -2.05 -14.20 25.22
CA GLY A 476 -0.63 -14.36 25.56
C GLY A 476 -0.06 -15.76 25.28
N LYS A 477 -0.86 -16.71 24.82
CA LYS A 477 -0.41 -18.06 24.45
C LYS A 477 -0.30 -18.21 22.94
N PRO A 478 0.66 -18.98 22.43
CA PRO A 478 0.76 -19.25 21.01
C PRO A 478 -0.36 -20.19 20.55
N ILE A 479 -1.12 -19.77 19.55
CA ILE A 479 -2.21 -20.53 18.92
C ILE A 479 -2.10 -20.45 17.40
N LYS A 480 -2.86 -21.31 16.70
CA LYS A 480 -3.17 -21.19 15.28
C LYS A 480 -4.68 -20.91 15.12
N LEU A 481 -5.00 -20.14 14.07
CA LEU A 481 -6.37 -19.91 13.63
C LEU A 481 -6.63 -20.75 12.38
N ARG A 482 -7.64 -21.64 12.42
CA ARG A 482 -8.18 -22.29 11.25
C ARG A 482 -9.49 -21.63 10.87
N VAL A 483 -9.63 -21.29 9.60
CA VAL A 483 -10.83 -20.71 9.02
C VAL A 483 -11.34 -21.64 7.94
N SER A 484 -12.60 -22.05 8.04
CA SER A 484 -13.32 -22.78 6.99
C SER A 484 -14.39 -21.87 6.43
N LEU A 485 -14.41 -21.66 5.13
CA LEU A 485 -15.35 -20.76 4.47
C LEU A 485 -15.84 -21.34 3.16
N HIS A 486 -17.08 -21.02 2.79
CA HIS A 486 -17.67 -21.36 1.50
C HIS A 486 -18.54 -20.20 1.01
N ASP A 487 -18.43 -19.90 -0.28
CA ASP A 487 -19.07 -18.75 -0.95
C ASP A 487 -18.98 -17.46 -0.11
N ALA A 488 -17.77 -17.15 0.32
CA ALA A 488 -17.49 -16.13 1.31
C ALA A 488 -16.10 -15.47 1.13
N ASP A 489 -15.99 -14.26 1.68
CA ASP A 489 -14.79 -13.46 1.78
C ASP A 489 -14.54 -13.05 3.23
N LEU A 490 -13.33 -13.27 3.73
CA LEU A 490 -12.83 -12.72 4.99
C LEU A 490 -11.77 -11.66 4.68
N TYR A 491 -12.05 -10.39 5.03
CA TYR A 491 -11.20 -9.24 4.69
C TYR A 491 -10.16 -8.92 5.76
N SER A 492 -10.53 -9.08 7.02
CA SER A 492 -9.63 -8.86 8.15
C SER A 492 -10.16 -9.54 9.42
N PHE A 493 -9.26 -9.74 10.36
CA PHE A 493 -9.61 -10.16 11.71
C PHE A 493 -8.80 -9.39 12.76
N LYS A 494 -9.27 -9.38 14.00
CA LYS A 494 -8.65 -8.70 15.12
C LYS A 494 -9.05 -9.35 16.44
N PHE A 495 -8.07 -9.58 17.32
CA PHE A 495 -8.35 -9.92 18.72
C PHE A 495 -8.31 -8.64 19.55
N HIS A 496 -9.27 -8.43 20.43
CA HIS A 496 -9.36 -7.22 21.25
C HIS A 496 -10.24 -7.43 22.47
N LYS A 497 -10.25 -6.47 23.39
CA LYS A 497 -11.32 -6.33 24.39
C LYS A 497 -12.46 -5.57 23.71
N PRO A 498 -13.70 -6.13 23.72
CA PRO A 498 -14.86 -5.48 23.13
C PRO A 498 -15.22 -4.16 23.85
#